data_df241b1d7fe53e43c3ecc2c26e60f106
#
_entry.id   df241b1d7fe53e43c3ecc2c26e60f106
#
_cell.length_a   1.000
_cell.length_b   1.000
_cell.length_c   1.000
_cell.angle_alpha   90.00
_cell.angle_beta   90.00
_cell.angle_gamma   90.00
#
_symmetry.space_group_name_H-M   'P 1'
#
loop_
_entity.id
_entity.type
_entity.pdbx_description
1 polymer ?
#
loop_
_entity_poly.entity_id
_entity_poly.type
_entity_poly.pdbx_seq_one_letter_code
_entity_poly.pdbx_strand_id
1 'polypeptide(L)'
;MSLAVVTLKKGEGRLLKSGGMWIFDNEIATIMGSFVNGDIVLIHDFDGYPLGRGFINTNSKITVRLLTRDENQKIDEEFLEKRVRDAWEYRKKVTDTSSCRLIFGEADFLPGLVVDKFEDVLVVQSLALGIDRLKNKILELLKKVLAEDGIRIRGIYERSDAKVRKQEGMELYKGFIGTEFPTLVEIVENGVKYQVDIKDGQKTGFFLDQKYNRLAIQKLCKDARVLDCFTHTGSFALNAGIAGAKEVTGVDASQLAVDQATENAKLNGLNDKVKFICEDVFELLPKLEEEGEKYDVVILDPPAFTKSRSSVKNAVKGYREINLRGLKLVKDGGFLATCSCSHFMEYELFTKTIGQAARSAHKRLRQVEYRTQAPDHPILWASDESYYLKFYIFQVCDEK
;
A
#
# COMPACT_ATOMS: atom_id res chain seq x y z
N MET A 1 8.22 24.37 -30.10
CA MET A 1 6.77 24.17 -30.39
C MET A 1 6.00 24.59 -29.17
N SER A 2 4.85 25.25 -29.34
CA SER A 2 3.94 25.55 -28.23
C SER A 2 3.31 24.25 -27.74
N LEU A 3 3.13 24.12 -26.41
CA LEU A 3 2.43 22.99 -25.82
C LEU A 3 0.97 22.97 -26.28
N ALA A 4 0.38 21.79 -26.42
CA ALA A 4 -1.05 21.66 -26.61
C ALA A 4 -1.78 22.12 -25.33
N VAL A 5 -3.00 22.63 -25.50
CA VAL A 5 -3.84 23.19 -24.43
C VAL A 5 -5.09 22.34 -24.27
N VAL A 6 -5.28 21.82 -23.07
CA VAL A 6 -6.49 21.11 -22.64
C VAL A 6 -7.38 22.09 -21.90
N THR A 7 -8.59 22.36 -22.41
CA THR A 7 -9.57 23.24 -21.78
C THR A 7 -10.70 22.41 -21.17
N LEU A 8 -11.01 22.66 -19.89
CA LEU A 8 -12.06 21.97 -19.19
C LEU A 8 -13.46 22.52 -19.53
N LYS A 9 -14.50 21.71 -19.35
CA LYS A 9 -15.88 22.13 -19.46
C LYS A 9 -16.26 23.11 -18.36
N LYS A 10 -17.27 23.92 -18.61
CA LYS A 10 -17.82 24.85 -17.61
C LYS A 10 -18.30 24.10 -16.37
N GLY A 11 -17.77 24.50 -15.20
CA GLY A 11 -18.08 23.91 -13.90
C GLY A 11 -17.31 22.64 -13.55
N GLU A 12 -16.44 22.15 -14.46
CA GLU A 12 -15.56 21.00 -14.22
C GLU A 12 -14.19 21.42 -13.63
N GLY A 13 -13.35 20.43 -13.32
CA GLY A 13 -12.06 20.65 -12.65
C GLY A 13 -12.17 20.94 -11.16
N ARG A 14 -13.28 20.60 -10.52
CA ARG A 14 -13.47 20.79 -9.07
C ARG A 14 -12.45 20.02 -8.25
N LEU A 15 -12.21 18.75 -8.59
CA LEU A 15 -11.20 17.92 -7.95
C LEU A 15 -9.82 18.55 -8.09
N LEU A 16 -9.47 19.01 -9.29
CA LEU A 16 -8.20 19.69 -9.54
C LEU A 16 -8.06 20.97 -8.70
N LYS A 17 -9.09 21.81 -8.68
CA LYS A 17 -9.11 23.08 -7.90
C LYS A 17 -9.04 22.83 -6.38
N SER A 18 -9.54 21.70 -5.88
CA SER A 18 -9.47 21.31 -4.46
C SER A 18 -8.17 20.63 -4.06
N GLY A 19 -7.21 20.44 -4.98
CA GLY A 19 -5.92 19.82 -4.66
C GLY A 19 -5.63 18.50 -5.37
N GLY A 20 -6.61 17.89 -6.01
CA GLY A 20 -6.43 16.65 -6.79
C GLY A 20 -5.54 16.85 -8.01
N MET A 21 -5.15 15.74 -8.64
CA MET A 21 -4.16 15.73 -9.72
C MET A 21 -4.70 15.09 -11.01
N TRP A 22 -5.96 14.67 -11.05
CA TRP A 22 -6.56 13.94 -12.16
C TRP A 22 -7.62 14.76 -12.88
N ILE A 23 -7.62 14.63 -14.20
CA ILE A 23 -8.67 15.16 -15.09
C ILE A 23 -9.17 13.99 -15.91
N PHE A 24 -10.45 13.73 -15.81
CA PHE A 24 -11.10 12.65 -16.54
C PHE A 24 -11.53 13.09 -17.93
N ASP A 25 -11.70 12.14 -18.84
CA ASP A 25 -12.11 12.34 -20.23
C ASP A 25 -13.41 13.15 -20.35
N ASN A 26 -14.37 12.89 -19.47
CA ASN A 26 -15.66 13.59 -19.45
C ASN A 26 -15.59 15.04 -18.96
N GLU A 27 -14.50 15.49 -18.34
CA GLU A 27 -14.29 16.87 -17.88
C GLU A 27 -13.73 17.79 -18.99
N ILE A 28 -13.19 17.22 -20.08
CA ILE A 28 -12.50 17.96 -21.14
C ILE A 28 -13.49 18.48 -22.18
N ALA A 29 -13.42 19.80 -22.46
CA ALA A 29 -14.17 20.43 -23.53
C ALA A 29 -13.45 20.38 -24.87
N THR A 30 -12.17 20.79 -24.90
CA THR A 30 -11.35 20.83 -26.12
C THR A 30 -9.89 20.53 -25.83
N ILE A 31 -9.19 20.03 -26.85
CA ILE A 31 -7.74 19.91 -26.87
C ILE A 31 -7.25 20.62 -28.12
N MET A 32 -6.45 21.69 -27.96
CA MET A 32 -5.92 22.49 -29.07
C MET A 32 -4.40 22.32 -29.16
N GLY A 33 -3.91 22.18 -30.39
CA GLY A 33 -2.49 21.95 -30.66
C GLY A 33 -2.17 20.48 -30.97
N SER A 34 -0.92 20.21 -31.35
CA SER A 34 -0.46 18.87 -31.69
C SER A 34 0.19 18.23 -30.46
N PHE A 35 -0.11 16.99 -30.21
CA PHE A 35 0.49 16.17 -29.14
C PHE A 35 0.50 14.68 -29.53
N VAL A 36 1.30 13.93 -28.83
CA VAL A 36 1.20 12.48 -28.75
C VAL A 36 0.97 12.06 -27.29
N ASN A 37 0.30 10.92 -27.06
CA ASN A 37 0.05 10.45 -25.70
C ASN A 37 1.35 10.33 -24.91
N GLY A 38 1.37 10.85 -23.69
CA GLY A 38 2.53 10.97 -22.82
C GLY A 38 3.23 12.35 -22.88
N ASP A 39 2.85 13.24 -23.79
CA ASP A 39 3.41 14.59 -23.85
C ASP A 39 2.88 15.48 -22.71
N ILE A 40 3.66 16.53 -22.41
CA ILE A 40 3.27 17.59 -21.48
C ILE A 40 2.31 18.55 -22.19
N VAL A 41 1.20 18.89 -21.52
CA VAL A 41 0.19 19.83 -21.98
C VAL A 41 -0.05 20.92 -20.96
N LEU A 42 -0.56 22.07 -21.42
CA LEU A 42 -1.14 23.11 -20.58
C LEU A 42 -2.59 22.77 -20.26
N ILE A 43 -3.04 23.14 -19.08
CA ILE A 43 -4.40 22.89 -18.60
C ILE A 43 -5.02 24.21 -18.25
N HIS A 44 -6.17 24.51 -18.88
CA HIS A 44 -6.97 25.71 -18.62
C HIS A 44 -8.37 25.33 -18.16
N ASP A 45 -8.98 26.15 -17.35
CA ASP A 45 -10.40 26.04 -17.08
C ASP A 45 -11.24 26.60 -18.26
N PHE A 46 -12.55 26.53 -18.12
CA PHE A 46 -13.48 26.97 -19.17
C PHE A 46 -13.27 28.43 -19.60
N ASP A 47 -12.91 29.32 -18.69
CA ASP A 47 -12.71 30.76 -18.91
C ASP A 47 -11.27 31.08 -19.36
N GLY A 48 -10.44 30.08 -19.60
CA GLY A 48 -9.05 30.21 -20.05
C GLY A 48 -8.06 30.48 -18.92
N TYR A 49 -8.48 30.36 -17.65
CA TYR A 49 -7.56 30.48 -16.50
C TYR A 49 -6.63 29.27 -16.42
N PRO A 50 -5.29 29.47 -16.31
CA PRO A 50 -4.35 28.40 -16.28
C PRO A 50 -4.45 27.62 -14.94
N LEU A 51 -4.53 26.29 -15.04
CA LEU A 51 -4.57 25.37 -13.91
C LEU A 51 -3.25 24.62 -13.68
N GLY A 52 -2.33 24.68 -14.67
CA GLY A 52 -1.02 24.07 -14.58
C GLY A 52 -0.59 23.26 -15.79
N ARG A 53 0.35 22.34 -15.57
CA ARG A 53 0.89 21.41 -16.59
C ARG A 53 0.81 19.97 -16.11
N GLY A 54 0.59 19.06 -17.05
CA GLY A 54 0.57 17.63 -16.81
C GLY A 54 0.82 16.85 -18.07
N PHE A 55 0.92 15.53 -17.97
CA PHE A 55 0.99 14.68 -19.16
C PHE A 55 -0.40 14.17 -19.56
N ILE A 56 -0.60 14.08 -20.88
CA ILE A 56 -1.86 13.65 -21.49
C ILE A 56 -1.78 12.20 -21.97
N ASN A 57 -2.87 11.45 -21.78
CA ASN A 57 -3.06 10.14 -22.40
C ASN A 57 -4.55 9.91 -22.70
N THR A 58 -4.93 10.02 -23.96
CA THR A 58 -6.33 9.84 -24.41
C THR A 58 -6.79 8.38 -24.43
N ASN A 59 -5.91 7.41 -24.21
CA ASN A 59 -6.28 5.99 -23.99
C ASN A 59 -6.85 5.77 -22.58
N SER A 60 -6.53 6.65 -21.65
CA SER A 60 -6.93 6.52 -20.24
C SER A 60 -8.16 7.37 -19.94
N LYS A 61 -9.04 6.87 -19.08
CA LYS A 61 -10.13 7.69 -18.51
C LYS A 61 -9.62 8.85 -17.68
N ILE A 62 -8.46 8.69 -17.02
CA ILE A 62 -7.72 9.79 -16.40
C ILE A 62 -6.83 10.39 -17.50
N THR A 63 -7.44 11.23 -18.32
CA THR A 63 -6.82 11.72 -19.56
C THR A 63 -5.64 12.65 -19.30
N VAL A 64 -5.68 13.43 -18.21
CA VAL A 64 -4.54 14.27 -17.84
C VAL A 64 -4.20 14.05 -16.37
N ARG A 65 -2.89 13.89 -16.09
CA ARG A 65 -2.34 13.86 -14.74
C ARG A 65 -1.46 15.07 -14.52
N LEU A 66 -1.82 15.89 -13.55
CA LEU A 66 -1.12 17.14 -13.24
C LEU A 66 0.26 16.85 -12.66
N LEU A 67 1.28 17.61 -13.08
CA LEU A 67 2.63 17.60 -12.52
C LEU A 67 2.93 18.85 -11.72
N THR A 68 2.43 20.00 -12.17
CA THR A 68 2.59 21.30 -11.51
C THR A 68 1.39 22.19 -11.75
N ARG A 69 1.08 23.04 -10.77
CA ARG A 69 0.04 24.09 -10.89
C ARG A 69 0.57 25.40 -11.50
N ASP A 70 1.90 25.52 -11.59
CA ASP A 70 2.52 26.65 -12.26
C ASP A 70 2.61 26.38 -13.76
N GLU A 71 1.87 27.18 -14.56
CA GLU A 71 1.88 27.07 -16.03
C GLU A 71 3.23 27.42 -16.66
N ASN A 72 4.11 28.13 -15.94
CA ASN A 72 5.42 28.54 -16.41
C ASN A 72 6.52 27.56 -16.03
N GLN A 73 6.25 26.65 -15.07
CA GLN A 73 7.22 25.66 -14.62
C GLN A 73 7.59 24.70 -15.75
N LYS A 74 8.86 24.67 -16.13
CA LYS A 74 9.38 23.66 -17.07
C LYS A 74 9.42 22.30 -16.36
N ILE A 75 9.06 21.26 -17.11
CA ILE A 75 9.17 19.87 -16.67
C ILE A 75 10.50 19.33 -17.27
N ASP A 76 11.58 19.72 -16.66
CA ASP A 76 12.95 19.38 -17.04
C ASP A 76 13.65 18.55 -15.95
N GLU A 77 14.95 18.35 -16.11
CA GLU A 77 15.75 17.57 -15.18
C GLU A 77 15.78 18.17 -13.77
N GLU A 78 15.90 19.49 -13.67
CA GLU A 78 15.88 20.21 -12.39
C GLU A 78 14.55 20.03 -11.65
N PHE A 79 13.43 20.14 -12.36
CA PHE A 79 12.12 19.84 -11.81
C PHE A 79 12.01 18.41 -11.28
N LEU A 80 12.44 17.43 -12.06
CA LEU A 80 12.38 16.01 -11.69
C LEU A 80 13.31 15.71 -10.50
N GLU A 81 14.53 16.25 -10.50
CA GLU A 81 15.48 16.09 -9.39
C GLU A 81 14.90 16.67 -8.10
N LYS A 82 14.28 17.85 -8.18
CA LYS A 82 13.61 18.45 -7.01
C LYS A 82 12.50 17.54 -6.47
N ARG A 83 11.63 16.97 -7.32
CA ARG A 83 10.57 16.03 -6.88
C ARG A 83 11.13 14.81 -6.17
N VAL A 84 12.17 14.21 -6.74
CA VAL A 84 12.85 13.05 -6.16
C VAL A 84 13.50 13.41 -4.82
N ARG A 85 14.18 14.55 -4.74
CA ARG A 85 14.83 15.04 -3.54
C ARG A 85 13.81 15.34 -2.43
N ASP A 86 12.70 16.03 -2.76
CA ASP A 86 11.64 16.33 -1.81
C ASP A 86 11.04 15.03 -1.24
N ALA A 87 10.82 14.01 -2.07
CA ALA A 87 10.33 12.70 -1.66
C ALA A 87 11.31 11.99 -0.71
N TRP A 88 12.61 12.01 -1.01
CA TRP A 88 13.64 11.42 -0.16
C TRP A 88 13.77 12.15 1.18
N GLU A 89 13.87 13.48 1.16
CA GLU A 89 13.95 14.30 2.38
C GLU A 89 12.75 14.10 3.30
N TYR A 90 11.55 13.89 2.73
CA TYR A 90 10.37 13.54 3.50
C TYR A 90 10.57 12.19 4.21
N ARG A 91 11.00 11.13 3.50
CA ARG A 91 11.19 9.79 4.10
C ARG A 91 12.20 9.79 5.23
N LYS A 92 13.30 10.51 5.09
CA LYS A 92 14.30 10.64 6.16
C LYS A 92 13.74 11.21 7.47
N LYS A 93 12.66 11.99 7.41
CA LYS A 93 12.03 12.61 8.58
C LYS A 93 10.96 11.75 9.24
N VAL A 94 10.31 10.86 8.48
CA VAL A 94 9.06 10.23 8.93
C VAL A 94 9.14 8.72 9.11
N THR A 95 10.16 8.06 8.55
CA THR A 95 10.28 6.61 8.59
C THR A 95 11.74 6.15 8.69
N ASP A 96 11.94 4.90 9.09
CA ASP A 96 13.20 4.20 8.86
C ASP A 96 13.34 3.90 7.37
N THR A 97 14.44 4.33 6.79
CA THR A 97 14.69 4.32 5.35
C THR A 97 15.50 3.12 4.86
N SER A 98 15.81 2.14 5.72
CA SER A 98 16.47 0.89 5.30
C SER A 98 15.65 0.19 4.22
N SER A 99 14.34 0.01 4.49
CA SER A 99 13.36 -0.47 3.52
C SER A 99 12.08 0.35 3.65
N CYS A 100 11.72 1.09 2.59
CA CYS A 100 10.59 2.01 2.59
C CYS A 100 10.10 2.31 1.17
N ARG A 101 8.90 2.83 1.04
CA ARG A 101 8.41 3.42 -0.20
C ARG A 101 9.03 4.79 -0.41
N LEU A 102 9.87 4.95 -1.43
CA LEU A 102 10.53 6.21 -1.76
C LEU A 102 9.65 7.18 -2.54
N ILE A 103 8.83 6.64 -3.46
CA ILE A 103 7.90 7.43 -4.29
C ILE A 103 6.54 6.76 -4.26
N PHE A 104 5.51 7.52 -3.92
CA PHE A 104 4.12 7.08 -3.83
C PHE A 104 3.21 7.91 -4.73
N GLY A 105 3.45 7.87 -6.04
CA GLY A 105 2.59 8.42 -7.07
C GLY A 105 2.20 9.88 -6.85
N GLU A 106 0.92 10.11 -6.81
CA GLU A 106 0.30 11.42 -6.64
C GLU A 106 0.70 12.11 -5.34
N ALA A 107 0.91 11.35 -4.28
CA ALA A 107 1.28 11.90 -2.98
C ALA A 107 2.72 12.47 -2.92
N ASP A 108 3.56 12.11 -3.90
CA ASP A 108 4.89 12.69 -4.12
C ASP A 108 4.94 13.53 -5.39
N PHE A 109 3.78 13.86 -5.96
CA PHE A 109 3.65 14.69 -7.17
C PHE A 109 4.37 14.13 -8.40
N LEU A 110 4.50 12.79 -8.45
CA LEU A 110 4.99 12.00 -9.58
C LEU A 110 3.93 10.95 -9.95
N PRO A 111 2.77 11.39 -10.48
CA PRO A 111 1.56 10.58 -10.60
C PRO A 111 1.80 9.31 -11.42
N GLY A 112 1.38 8.17 -10.85
CA GLY A 112 1.53 6.86 -11.47
C GLY A 112 2.89 6.21 -11.31
N LEU A 113 3.85 6.80 -10.57
CA LEU A 113 5.14 6.18 -10.25
C LEU A 113 5.16 5.67 -8.81
N VAL A 114 5.54 4.41 -8.64
CA VAL A 114 5.82 3.82 -7.33
C VAL A 114 7.25 3.31 -7.32
N VAL A 115 8.01 3.64 -6.28
CA VAL A 115 9.35 3.13 -6.07
C VAL A 115 9.50 2.68 -4.63
N ASP A 116 9.73 1.40 -4.43
CA ASP A 116 10.07 0.80 -3.14
C ASP A 116 11.57 0.51 -3.06
N LYS A 117 12.15 0.82 -1.94
CA LYS A 117 13.54 0.50 -1.60
C LYS A 117 13.54 -0.67 -0.62
N PHE A 118 14.27 -1.71 -0.95
CA PHE A 118 14.58 -2.84 -0.08
C PHE A 118 16.10 -2.88 0.09
N GLU A 119 16.60 -2.35 1.20
CA GLU A 119 18.03 -2.16 1.48
C GLU A 119 18.74 -1.41 0.34
N ASP A 120 19.51 -2.09 -0.49
CA ASP A 120 20.28 -1.55 -1.61
C ASP A 120 19.63 -1.80 -2.99
N VAL A 121 18.37 -2.22 -3.02
CA VAL A 121 17.63 -2.53 -4.24
C VAL A 121 16.40 -1.64 -4.38
N LEU A 122 16.12 -1.18 -5.59
CA LEU A 122 14.86 -0.49 -5.91
C LEU A 122 13.92 -1.40 -6.69
N VAL A 123 12.65 -1.35 -6.34
CA VAL A 123 11.57 -1.99 -7.10
C VAL A 123 10.61 -0.92 -7.59
N VAL A 124 10.37 -0.89 -8.90
CA VAL A 124 9.66 0.19 -9.58
C VAL A 124 8.38 -0.31 -10.21
N GLN A 125 7.31 0.47 -10.07
CA GLN A 125 6.09 0.32 -10.86
C GLN A 125 5.80 1.63 -11.59
N SER A 126 5.66 1.56 -12.90
CA SER A 126 5.23 2.68 -13.73
C SER A 126 3.83 2.38 -14.27
N LEU A 127 2.84 3.15 -13.82
CA LEU A 127 1.41 2.86 -14.00
C LEU A 127 0.70 3.83 -14.93
N ALA A 128 1.39 4.89 -15.40
CA ALA A 128 0.83 5.89 -16.33
C ALA A 128 1.83 6.18 -17.46
N LEU A 129 1.32 6.41 -18.68
CA LEU A 129 2.14 6.53 -19.87
C LEU A 129 3.15 7.68 -19.81
N GLY A 130 2.74 8.85 -19.33
CA GLY A 130 3.63 10.00 -19.27
C GLY A 130 4.80 9.80 -18.31
N ILE A 131 4.55 9.18 -17.14
CA ILE A 131 5.61 8.87 -16.19
C ILE A 131 6.50 7.71 -16.67
N ASP A 132 5.95 6.78 -17.45
CA ASP A 132 6.71 5.68 -18.03
C ASP A 132 7.82 6.19 -18.97
N ARG A 133 7.53 7.27 -19.73
CA ARG A 133 8.53 7.94 -20.58
C ARG A 133 9.63 8.64 -19.79
N LEU A 134 9.32 9.13 -18.59
CA LEU A 134 10.26 9.84 -17.71
C LEU A 134 10.98 8.90 -16.72
N LYS A 135 10.51 7.68 -16.58
CA LYS A 135 10.92 6.70 -15.57
C LYS A 135 12.45 6.55 -15.46
N ASN A 136 13.12 6.29 -16.56
CA ASN A 136 14.57 6.05 -16.55
C ASN A 136 15.33 7.26 -16.03
N LYS A 137 14.94 8.47 -16.46
CA LYS A 137 15.55 9.72 -15.99
C LYS A 137 15.30 9.93 -14.50
N ILE A 138 14.09 9.69 -14.04
CA ILE A 138 13.73 9.79 -12.60
C ILE A 138 14.57 8.81 -11.78
N LEU A 139 14.76 7.58 -12.25
CA LEU A 139 15.57 6.57 -11.56
C LEU A 139 17.06 6.92 -11.51
N GLU A 140 17.60 7.52 -12.56
CA GLU A 140 18.97 8.05 -12.56
C GLU A 140 19.14 9.15 -11.51
N LEU A 141 18.20 10.10 -11.47
CA LEU A 141 18.18 11.19 -10.49
C LEU A 141 18.01 10.67 -9.07
N LEU A 142 17.13 9.68 -8.87
CA LEU A 142 16.94 9.04 -7.56
C LEU A 142 18.24 8.37 -7.07
N LYS A 143 18.93 7.62 -7.92
CA LYS A 143 20.24 7.04 -7.58
C LYS A 143 21.27 8.10 -7.22
N LYS A 144 21.30 9.22 -7.95
CA LYS A 144 22.18 10.37 -7.68
C LYS A 144 21.89 10.95 -6.29
N VAL A 145 20.62 11.25 -6.00
CA VAL A 145 20.19 11.84 -4.72
C VAL A 145 20.48 10.89 -3.53
N LEU A 146 20.23 9.59 -3.69
CA LEU A 146 20.55 8.60 -2.66
C LEU A 146 22.08 8.48 -2.42
N ALA A 147 22.88 8.59 -3.48
CA ALA A 147 24.34 8.51 -3.39
C ALA A 147 24.95 9.70 -2.63
N GLU A 148 24.32 10.88 -2.63
CA GLU A 148 24.74 12.04 -1.83
C GLU A 148 24.70 11.74 -0.32
N ASP A 149 23.76 10.90 0.12
CA ASP A 149 23.64 10.40 1.51
C ASP A 149 24.40 9.06 1.72
N GLY A 150 25.27 8.67 0.81
CA GLY A 150 26.12 7.46 0.91
C GLY A 150 25.39 6.16 0.57
N ILE A 151 24.15 6.21 0.10
CA ILE A 151 23.37 5.03 -0.25
C ILE A 151 23.65 4.62 -1.70
N ARG A 152 24.27 3.46 -1.88
CA ARG A 152 24.58 2.89 -3.20
C ARG A 152 23.53 1.84 -3.56
N ILE A 153 22.81 2.07 -4.64
CA ILE A 153 21.82 1.13 -5.17
C ILE A 153 22.52 0.09 -6.04
N ARG A 154 22.44 -1.17 -5.63
CA ARG A 154 23.00 -2.34 -6.32
C ARG A 154 22.27 -2.65 -7.63
N GLY A 155 20.94 -2.50 -7.63
CA GLY A 155 20.13 -2.82 -8.78
C GLY A 155 18.70 -2.32 -8.71
N ILE A 156 18.04 -2.36 -9.87
CA ILE A 156 16.65 -1.94 -10.03
C ILE A 156 15.87 -3.06 -10.73
N TYR A 157 14.73 -3.43 -10.15
CA TYR A 157 13.80 -4.38 -10.76
C TYR A 157 12.45 -3.70 -11.04
N GLU A 158 11.92 -3.86 -12.24
CA GLU A 158 10.62 -3.30 -12.60
C GLU A 158 9.50 -4.33 -12.46
N ARG A 159 8.43 -3.95 -11.76
CA ARG A 159 7.20 -4.70 -11.52
C ARG A 159 6.00 -3.97 -12.12
N SER A 160 6.13 -3.51 -13.35
CA SER A 160 5.06 -2.86 -14.12
C SER A 160 4.13 -3.88 -14.78
N ASP A 161 3.75 -4.93 -14.02
CA ASP A 161 2.87 -6.04 -14.40
C ASP A 161 1.42 -5.86 -13.93
N ALA A 162 1.06 -4.67 -13.45
CA ALA A 162 -0.30 -4.34 -13.02
C ALA A 162 -1.25 -4.10 -14.20
N LYS A 163 -2.47 -4.66 -14.12
CA LYS A 163 -3.49 -4.58 -15.18
C LYS A 163 -3.87 -3.16 -15.60
N VAL A 164 -3.70 -2.16 -14.73
CA VAL A 164 -3.98 -0.76 -15.02
C VAL A 164 -3.17 -0.23 -16.20
N ARG A 165 -1.99 -0.76 -16.47
CA ARG A 165 -1.18 -0.39 -17.64
C ARG A 165 -1.90 -0.61 -18.98
N LYS A 166 -2.71 -1.66 -19.09
CA LYS A 166 -3.52 -1.91 -20.30
C LYS A 166 -4.55 -0.80 -20.54
N GLN A 167 -5.07 -0.20 -19.48
CA GLN A 167 -6.01 0.94 -19.58
C GLN A 167 -5.29 2.22 -20.01
N GLU A 168 -3.99 2.30 -19.79
CA GLU A 168 -3.12 3.37 -20.25
C GLU A 168 -2.56 3.13 -21.68
N GLY A 169 -2.93 2.02 -22.33
CA GLY A 169 -2.40 1.63 -23.64
C GLY A 169 -0.97 1.12 -23.61
N MET A 170 -0.52 0.61 -22.45
CA MET A 170 0.85 0.10 -22.25
C MET A 170 0.87 -1.41 -22.07
N GLU A 171 1.94 -2.05 -22.54
CA GLU A 171 2.21 -3.45 -22.25
C GLU A 171 2.61 -3.68 -20.79
N LEU A 172 2.33 -4.88 -20.30
CA LEU A 172 2.84 -5.32 -19.01
C LEU A 172 4.34 -5.60 -19.11
N TYR A 173 5.08 -5.18 -18.09
CA TYR A 173 6.53 -5.38 -18.06
C TYR A 173 6.99 -5.86 -16.68
N LYS A 174 7.93 -6.81 -16.68
CA LYS A 174 8.60 -7.33 -15.49
C LYS A 174 10.03 -7.68 -15.87
N GLY A 175 11.02 -7.10 -15.19
CA GLY A 175 12.42 -7.34 -15.53
C GLY A 175 13.41 -6.41 -14.85
N PHE A 176 14.68 -6.65 -15.09
CA PHE A 176 15.75 -5.81 -14.60
C PHE A 176 15.88 -4.50 -15.41
N ILE A 177 16.20 -3.42 -14.72
CA ILE A 177 16.66 -2.18 -15.36
C ILE A 177 18.17 -2.12 -15.15
N GLY A 178 18.93 -2.39 -16.23
CA GLY A 178 20.37 -2.52 -16.20
C GLY A 178 20.85 -3.94 -15.88
N THR A 179 21.82 -4.08 -14.99
CA THR A 179 22.47 -5.37 -14.67
C THR A 179 21.57 -6.26 -13.82
N GLU A 180 21.59 -7.55 -14.09
CA GLU A 180 20.91 -8.56 -13.27
C GLU A 180 21.58 -8.78 -11.92
N PHE A 181 20.78 -9.12 -10.91
CA PHE A 181 21.23 -9.39 -9.54
C PHE A 181 20.30 -10.40 -8.86
N PRO A 182 20.68 -11.00 -7.72
CA PRO A 182 19.79 -11.89 -6.96
C PRO A 182 18.51 -11.18 -6.50
N THR A 183 17.35 -11.77 -6.79
CA THR A 183 16.03 -11.17 -6.54
C THR A 183 15.43 -11.49 -5.17
N LEU A 184 16.07 -12.36 -4.39
CA LEU A 184 15.81 -12.53 -2.96
C LEU A 184 16.64 -11.51 -2.19
N VAL A 185 15.99 -10.60 -1.51
CA VAL A 185 16.62 -9.51 -0.75
C VAL A 185 16.30 -9.69 0.73
N GLU A 186 17.33 -9.78 1.57
CA GLU A 186 17.14 -9.78 3.02
C GLU A 186 16.92 -8.34 3.48
N ILE A 187 15.86 -8.11 4.26
CA ILE A 187 15.56 -6.84 4.91
C ILE A 187 15.41 -7.02 6.42
N VAL A 188 15.60 -5.95 7.16
CA VAL A 188 15.27 -5.90 8.60
C VAL A 188 14.19 -4.85 8.83
N GLU A 189 13.08 -5.25 9.43
CA GLU A 189 12.00 -4.36 9.82
C GLU A 189 11.57 -4.64 11.25
N ASN A 190 11.53 -3.62 12.10
CA ASN A 190 11.14 -3.76 13.52
C ASN A 190 11.95 -4.83 14.28
N GLY A 191 13.20 -5.06 13.91
CA GLY A 191 14.07 -6.09 14.48
C GLY A 191 13.83 -7.50 13.93
N VAL A 192 12.93 -7.67 12.98
CA VAL A 192 12.63 -8.94 12.30
C VAL A 192 13.31 -8.97 10.93
N LYS A 193 13.98 -10.07 10.61
CA LYS A 193 14.58 -10.33 9.31
C LYS A 193 13.56 -11.00 8.39
N TYR A 194 13.50 -10.57 7.14
CA TYR A 194 12.68 -11.18 6.09
C TYR A 194 13.49 -11.39 4.83
N GLN A 195 13.25 -12.50 4.16
CA GLN A 195 13.61 -12.65 2.75
C GLN A 195 12.45 -12.17 1.88
N VAL A 196 12.70 -11.13 1.10
CA VAL A 196 11.73 -10.53 0.18
C VAL A 196 12.04 -10.97 -1.23
N ASP A 197 11.10 -11.65 -1.87
CA ASP A 197 11.17 -11.97 -3.29
C ASP A 197 10.60 -10.81 -4.12
N ILE A 198 11.49 -9.96 -4.64
CA ILE A 198 11.08 -8.81 -5.44
C ILE A 198 10.61 -9.19 -6.85
N LYS A 199 10.95 -10.39 -7.30
CA LYS A 199 10.57 -10.91 -8.62
C LYS A 199 9.19 -11.55 -8.59
N ASP A 200 8.95 -12.52 -7.72
CA ASP A 200 7.74 -13.34 -7.71
C ASP A 200 6.83 -13.08 -6.51
N GLY A 201 7.27 -12.29 -5.54
CA GLY A 201 6.46 -11.84 -4.41
C GLY A 201 5.28 -10.95 -4.82
N GLN A 202 4.31 -10.79 -3.93
CA GLN A 202 3.13 -9.97 -4.19
C GLN A 202 3.48 -8.49 -4.32
N LYS A 203 2.83 -7.76 -5.21
CA LYS A 203 3.08 -6.35 -5.54
C LYS A 203 4.56 -6.12 -5.89
N THR A 204 5.29 -5.39 -5.05
CA THR A 204 6.73 -5.11 -5.17
C THR A 204 7.60 -6.10 -4.40
N GLY A 205 6.99 -7.05 -3.67
CA GLY A 205 7.66 -8.10 -2.89
C GLY A 205 7.26 -8.14 -1.41
N PHE A 206 6.95 -7.00 -0.79
CA PHE A 206 6.58 -6.89 0.61
C PHE A 206 5.61 -5.74 0.86
N PHE A 207 4.81 -5.84 1.93
CA PHE A 207 3.81 -4.82 2.31
C PHE A 207 4.41 -3.81 3.30
N LEU A 208 5.19 -2.85 2.81
CA LEU A 208 5.85 -1.82 3.62
C LEU A 208 4.86 -0.90 4.35
N ASP A 209 3.65 -0.75 3.82
CA ASP A 209 2.59 0.08 4.38
C ASP A 209 2.10 -0.35 5.77
N GLN A 210 2.30 -1.62 6.14
CA GLN A 210 1.95 -2.18 7.46
C GLN A 210 3.09 -2.11 8.50
N LYS A 211 4.25 -1.57 8.18
CA LYS A 211 5.46 -1.55 9.02
C LYS A 211 5.18 -1.16 10.48
N TYR A 212 4.54 -0.03 10.68
CA TYR A 212 4.25 0.48 12.03
C TYR A 212 3.02 -0.14 12.67
N ASN A 213 2.13 -0.76 11.89
CA ASN A 213 1.02 -1.55 12.42
C ASN A 213 1.54 -2.87 12.99
N ARG A 214 2.52 -3.50 12.32
CA ARG A 214 3.26 -4.65 12.85
C ARG A 214 4.00 -4.32 14.13
N LEU A 215 4.67 -3.17 14.20
CA LEU A 215 5.32 -2.70 15.43
C LEU A 215 4.32 -2.46 16.56
N ALA A 216 3.14 -1.93 16.24
CA ALA A 216 2.13 -1.58 17.26
C ALA A 216 1.57 -2.81 18.01
N ILE A 217 1.53 -3.99 17.39
CA ILE A 217 1.06 -5.20 18.09
C ILE A 217 2.10 -5.80 19.02
N GLN A 218 3.39 -5.50 18.87
CA GLN A 218 4.45 -6.13 19.67
C GLN A 218 4.23 -5.97 21.18
N LYS A 219 3.79 -4.78 21.63
CA LYS A 219 3.51 -4.50 23.05
C LYS A 219 2.42 -5.38 23.68
N LEU A 220 1.59 -6.04 22.84
CA LEU A 220 0.47 -6.90 23.27
C LEU A 220 0.83 -8.38 23.31
N CYS A 221 2.01 -8.75 22.78
CA CYS A 221 2.32 -10.15 22.48
C CYS A 221 3.20 -10.86 23.49
N LYS A 222 3.82 -10.16 24.46
CA LYS A 222 4.68 -10.78 25.48
C LYS A 222 3.88 -11.85 26.27
N ASP A 223 4.41 -13.06 26.32
CA ASP A 223 3.82 -14.24 26.97
C ASP A 223 2.43 -14.63 26.42
N ALA A 224 2.01 -14.06 25.29
CA ALA A 224 0.70 -14.26 24.69
C ALA A 224 0.67 -15.49 23.76
N ARG A 225 -0.53 -16.08 23.66
CA ARG A 225 -0.90 -17.00 22.59
C ARG A 225 -1.55 -16.17 21.47
N VAL A 226 -0.97 -16.18 20.25
CA VAL A 226 -1.34 -15.30 19.14
C VAL A 226 -1.83 -16.10 17.93
N LEU A 227 -2.92 -15.65 17.31
CA LEU A 227 -3.41 -16.13 16.01
C LEU A 227 -3.29 -15.00 14.99
N ASP A 228 -2.52 -15.23 13.92
CA ASP A 228 -2.33 -14.29 12.82
C ASP A 228 -2.98 -14.84 11.54
N CYS A 229 -4.13 -14.29 11.17
CA CYS A 229 -4.89 -14.69 10.00
C CYS A 229 -4.52 -13.87 8.78
N PHE A 230 -4.37 -14.53 7.63
CA PHE A 230 -3.86 -13.95 6.38
C PHE A 230 -2.40 -13.52 6.53
N THR A 231 -1.61 -14.37 7.17
CA THR A 231 -0.24 -14.07 7.63
C THR A 231 0.74 -13.73 6.49
N HIS A 232 0.41 -14.10 5.24
CA HIS A 232 1.27 -13.94 4.06
C HIS A 232 2.66 -14.55 4.34
N THR A 233 3.73 -13.77 4.28
CA THR A 233 5.10 -14.21 4.57
C THR A 233 5.45 -14.19 6.07
N GLY A 234 4.44 -14.22 6.94
CA GLY A 234 4.59 -14.31 8.39
C GLY A 234 4.82 -12.96 9.09
N SER A 235 4.52 -11.83 8.44
CA SER A 235 5.03 -10.55 8.90
C SER A 235 4.47 -10.10 10.26
N PHE A 236 3.19 -10.26 10.55
CA PHE A 236 2.62 -10.00 11.88
C PHE A 236 3.01 -11.09 12.89
N ALA A 237 2.95 -12.36 12.48
CA ALA A 237 3.31 -13.49 13.33
C ALA A 237 4.75 -13.40 13.87
N LEU A 238 5.70 -13.02 13.00
CA LEU A 238 7.11 -12.86 13.39
C LEU A 238 7.33 -11.66 14.31
N ASN A 239 6.60 -10.55 14.10
CA ASN A 239 6.60 -9.43 15.04
C ASN A 239 6.05 -9.83 16.42
N ALA A 240 5.02 -10.68 16.48
CA ALA A 240 4.56 -11.26 17.74
C ALA A 240 5.61 -12.19 18.38
N GLY A 241 6.26 -13.02 17.58
CA GLY A 241 7.31 -13.93 18.03
C GLY A 241 8.52 -13.21 18.64
N ILE A 242 9.06 -12.19 17.95
CA ILE A 242 10.21 -11.41 18.44
C ILE A 242 9.86 -10.62 19.71
N ALA A 243 8.61 -10.22 19.87
CA ALA A 243 8.10 -9.55 21.05
C ALA A 243 7.92 -10.46 22.27
N GLY A 244 8.26 -11.74 22.15
CA GLY A 244 8.22 -12.69 23.26
C GLY A 244 6.88 -13.41 23.40
N ALA A 245 6.09 -13.57 22.36
CA ALA A 245 4.91 -14.43 22.40
C ALA A 245 5.29 -15.86 22.85
N LYS A 246 4.39 -16.48 23.61
CA LYS A 246 4.54 -17.85 24.06
C LYS A 246 4.36 -18.85 22.91
N GLU A 247 3.36 -18.60 22.10
CA GLU A 247 2.98 -19.41 20.94
C GLU A 247 2.33 -18.51 19.88
N VAL A 248 2.69 -18.68 18.61
CA VAL A 248 2.08 -17.96 17.49
C VAL A 248 1.70 -18.97 16.41
N THR A 249 0.45 -18.88 15.96
CA THR A 249 -0.02 -19.60 14.78
C THR A 249 -0.34 -18.60 13.67
N GLY A 250 0.40 -18.65 12.56
CA GLY A 250 0.13 -17.89 11.35
C GLY A 250 -0.63 -18.75 10.33
N VAL A 251 -1.64 -18.18 9.68
CA VAL A 251 -2.51 -18.89 8.74
C VAL A 251 -2.57 -18.14 7.41
N ASP A 252 -2.35 -18.86 6.32
CA ASP A 252 -2.56 -18.34 4.96
C ASP A 252 -3.05 -19.47 4.04
N ALA A 253 -3.85 -19.13 3.04
CA ALA A 253 -4.36 -20.11 2.06
C ALA A 253 -3.31 -20.47 0.99
N SER A 254 -2.20 -19.75 0.90
CA SER A 254 -1.11 -19.97 -0.06
C SER A 254 0.00 -20.79 0.55
N GLN A 255 0.22 -22.00 0.05
CA GLN A 255 1.34 -22.85 0.49
C GLN A 255 2.69 -22.15 0.27
N LEU A 256 2.87 -21.43 -0.86
CA LEU A 256 4.09 -20.67 -1.12
C LEU A 256 4.35 -19.59 -0.05
N ALA A 257 3.30 -18.89 0.39
CA ALA A 257 3.41 -17.88 1.45
C ALA A 257 3.77 -18.52 2.80
N VAL A 258 3.14 -19.65 3.13
CA VAL A 258 3.43 -20.46 4.34
C VAL A 258 4.86 -20.98 4.35
N ASP A 259 5.35 -21.48 3.23
CA ASP A 259 6.73 -21.95 3.09
C ASP A 259 7.72 -20.80 3.32
N GLN A 260 7.49 -19.65 2.70
CA GLN A 260 8.32 -18.46 2.87
C GLN A 260 8.25 -17.90 4.31
N ALA A 261 7.07 -17.92 4.94
CA ALA A 261 6.89 -17.52 6.34
C ALA A 261 7.69 -18.45 7.28
N THR A 262 7.70 -19.75 6.98
CA THR A 262 8.47 -20.75 7.74
C THR A 262 9.98 -20.52 7.63
N GLU A 263 10.48 -20.20 6.42
CA GLU A 263 11.89 -19.83 6.26
C GLU A 263 12.24 -18.53 6.98
N ASN A 264 11.34 -17.53 6.95
CA ASN A 264 11.51 -16.30 7.72
C ASN A 264 11.52 -16.57 9.24
N ALA A 265 10.72 -17.53 9.75
CA ALA A 265 10.79 -17.91 11.17
C ALA A 265 12.14 -18.53 11.53
N LYS A 266 12.69 -19.41 10.68
CA LYS A 266 14.03 -20.01 10.87
C LYS A 266 15.12 -18.92 10.85
N LEU A 267 15.04 -17.97 9.92
CA LEU A 267 15.99 -16.86 9.81
C LEU A 267 16.07 -16.02 11.10
N ASN A 268 14.97 -15.97 11.86
CA ASN A 268 14.87 -15.25 13.12
C ASN A 268 15.04 -16.13 14.36
N GLY A 269 15.27 -17.45 14.21
CA GLY A 269 15.35 -18.38 15.33
C GLY A 269 14.03 -18.54 16.10
N LEU A 270 12.89 -18.36 15.43
CA LEU A 270 11.55 -18.38 16.01
C LEU A 270 10.76 -19.67 15.68
N ASN A 271 11.35 -20.61 14.95
CA ASN A 271 10.67 -21.81 14.45
C ASN A 271 10.11 -22.74 15.54
N ASP A 272 10.55 -22.62 16.79
CA ASP A 272 9.98 -23.40 17.90
C ASP A 272 8.68 -22.81 18.43
N LYS A 273 8.49 -21.48 18.32
CA LYS A 273 7.35 -20.75 18.89
C LYS A 273 6.34 -20.28 17.85
N VAL A 274 6.79 -20.02 16.62
CA VAL A 274 5.97 -19.52 15.52
C VAL A 274 5.77 -20.63 14.52
N LYS A 275 4.53 -21.04 14.32
CA LYS A 275 4.13 -22.09 13.38
C LYS A 275 3.22 -21.51 12.31
N PHE A 276 3.30 -22.05 11.10
CA PHE A 276 2.46 -21.64 10.01
C PHE A 276 1.68 -22.83 9.46
N ILE A 277 0.42 -22.58 9.10
CA ILE A 277 -0.47 -23.58 8.51
C ILE A 277 -1.09 -23.04 7.23
N CYS A 278 -1.20 -23.90 6.22
CA CYS A 278 -1.85 -23.59 4.95
C CYS A 278 -3.31 -23.99 5.02
N GLU A 279 -4.20 -23.04 5.29
CA GLU A 279 -5.66 -23.29 5.42
C GLU A 279 -6.44 -22.02 5.07
N ASP A 280 -7.70 -22.20 4.63
CA ASP A 280 -8.59 -21.07 4.41
C ASP A 280 -9.10 -20.54 5.76
N VAL A 281 -8.87 -19.25 6.01
CA VAL A 281 -9.27 -18.58 7.26
C VAL A 281 -10.78 -18.66 7.48
N PHE A 282 -11.60 -18.61 6.42
CA PHE A 282 -13.06 -18.69 6.53
C PHE A 282 -13.54 -20.09 6.98
N GLU A 283 -12.77 -21.12 6.71
CA GLU A 283 -13.04 -22.49 7.15
C GLU A 283 -12.42 -22.77 8.52
N LEU A 284 -11.22 -22.26 8.76
CA LEU A 284 -10.49 -22.50 10.00
C LEU A 284 -11.14 -21.81 11.22
N LEU A 285 -11.53 -20.53 11.11
CA LEU A 285 -12.03 -19.80 12.28
C LEU A 285 -13.28 -20.44 12.91
N PRO A 286 -14.31 -20.90 12.15
CA PRO A 286 -15.42 -21.66 12.72
C PRO A 286 -14.99 -22.94 13.44
N LYS A 287 -14.05 -23.68 12.87
CA LYS A 287 -13.53 -24.92 13.45
C LYS A 287 -12.81 -24.70 14.79
N LEU A 288 -11.96 -23.66 14.87
CA LEU A 288 -11.32 -23.27 16.12
C LEU A 288 -12.35 -22.82 17.19
N GLU A 289 -13.44 -22.16 16.77
CA GLU A 289 -14.54 -21.81 17.67
C GLU A 289 -15.25 -23.03 18.22
N GLU A 290 -15.55 -24.04 17.38
CA GLU A 290 -16.16 -25.31 17.78
C GLU A 290 -15.28 -26.12 18.72
N GLU A 291 -13.94 -26.10 18.52
CA GLU A 291 -12.92 -26.72 19.37
C GLU A 291 -12.73 -25.97 20.69
N GLY A 292 -13.33 -24.80 20.87
CA GLY A 292 -13.22 -23.98 22.07
C GLY A 292 -11.89 -23.25 22.23
N GLU A 293 -11.13 -23.11 21.16
CA GLU A 293 -9.84 -22.43 21.14
C GLU A 293 -9.93 -20.96 21.54
N LYS A 294 -8.93 -20.47 22.29
CA LYS A 294 -8.85 -19.09 22.75
C LYS A 294 -7.44 -18.54 22.65
N TYR A 295 -7.35 -17.27 22.24
CA TYR A 295 -6.10 -16.56 22.04
C TYR A 295 -6.07 -15.25 22.85
N ASP A 296 -4.88 -14.85 23.28
CA ASP A 296 -4.68 -13.55 23.94
C ASP A 296 -4.72 -12.41 22.92
N VAL A 297 -4.22 -12.68 21.68
CA VAL A 297 -4.23 -11.74 20.57
C VAL A 297 -4.68 -12.44 19.29
N VAL A 298 -5.64 -11.88 18.60
CA VAL A 298 -6.04 -12.29 17.23
C VAL A 298 -5.78 -11.14 16.27
N ILE A 299 -5.13 -11.45 15.15
CA ILE A 299 -4.78 -10.49 14.10
C ILE A 299 -5.51 -10.90 12.82
N LEU A 300 -6.20 -9.95 12.19
CA LEU A 300 -6.96 -10.12 10.96
C LEU A 300 -6.48 -9.10 9.92
N ASP A 301 -5.60 -9.52 9.00
CA ASP A 301 -5.07 -8.71 7.90
C ASP A 301 -5.51 -9.27 6.53
N PRO A 302 -6.80 -9.27 6.20
CA PRO A 302 -7.32 -9.88 5.01
C PRO A 302 -6.90 -9.12 3.74
N PRO A 303 -6.85 -9.79 2.57
CA PRO A 303 -6.72 -9.11 1.30
C PRO A 303 -7.92 -8.18 1.06
N ALA A 304 -7.78 -7.26 0.10
CA ALA A 304 -8.87 -6.35 -0.26
C ALA A 304 -10.09 -7.14 -0.79
N PHE A 305 -11.15 -7.24 0.02
CA PHE A 305 -12.38 -7.95 -0.37
C PHE A 305 -13.20 -7.19 -1.42
N THR A 306 -12.91 -5.92 -1.66
CA THR A 306 -13.54 -5.16 -2.74
C THR A 306 -12.53 -4.31 -3.51
N LYS A 307 -12.71 -4.32 -4.84
CA LYS A 307 -11.95 -3.48 -5.79
C LYS A 307 -12.87 -2.55 -6.58
N SER A 308 -14.17 -2.52 -6.25
CA SER A 308 -15.16 -1.69 -6.93
C SER A 308 -16.33 -1.36 -6.01
N ARG A 309 -17.04 -0.26 -6.29
CA ARG A 309 -18.26 0.10 -5.54
C ARG A 309 -19.35 -0.96 -5.61
N SER A 310 -19.45 -1.69 -6.72
CA SER A 310 -20.46 -2.75 -6.90
C SER A 310 -20.26 -3.96 -5.98
N SER A 311 -19.03 -4.24 -5.54
CA SER A 311 -18.70 -5.39 -4.68
C SER A 311 -18.65 -5.07 -3.18
N VAL A 312 -18.90 -3.82 -2.77
CA VAL A 312 -18.86 -3.37 -1.37
C VAL A 312 -19.77 -4.19 -0.46
N LYS A 313 -21.00 -4.50 -0.89
CA LYS A 313 -21.96 -5.29 -0.07
C LYS A 313 -21.42 -6.67 0.29
N ASN A 314 -20.73 -7.32 -0.63
CA ASN A 314 -20.11 -8.63 -0.38
C ASN A 314 -18.88 -8.51 0.51
N ALA A 315 -18.08 -7.45 0.32
CA ALA A 315 -16.94 -7.16 1.20
C ALA A 315 -17.37 -6.95 2.65
N VAL A 316 -18.46 -6.19 2.89
CA VAL A 316 -19.03 -6.00 4.24
C VAL A 316 -19.38 -7.33 4.91
N LYS A 317 -19.97 -8.28 4.16
CA LYS A 317 -20.26 -9.62 4.68
C LYS A 317 -18.98 -10.36 5.09
N GLY A 318 -17.95 -10.35 4.23
CA GLY A 318 -16.67 -10.99 4.51
C GLY A 318 -15.98 -10.38 5.74
N TYR A 319 -15.84 -9.04 5.80
CA TYR A 319 -15.28 -8.36 6.96
C TYR A 319 -16.07 -8.62 8.25
N ARG A 320 -17.41 -8.63 8.16
CA ARG A 320 -18.25 -8.93 9.33
C ARG A 320 -18.01 -10.35 9.83
N GLU A 321 -17.94 -11.34 8.93
CA GLU A 321 -17.74 -12.75 9.27
C GLU A 321 -16.39 -12.98 9.97
N ILE A 322 -15.28 -12.55 9.36
CA ILE A 322 -13.96 -12.77 9.96
C ILE A 322 -13.82 -12.05 11.31
N ASN A 323 -14.38 -10.83 11.45
CA ASN A 323 -14.33 -10.10 12.70
C ASN A 323 -15.22 -10.76 13.77
N LEU A 324 -16.40 -11.28 13.40
CA LEU A 324 -17.27 -12.03 14.30
C LEU A 324 -16.53 -13.26 14.87
N ARG A 325 -15.94 -14.08 13.99
CA ARG A 325 -15.22 -15.29 14.38
C ARG A 325 -13.96 -14.96 15.19
N GLY A 326 -13.16 -13.99 14.71
CA GLY A 326 -11.97 -13.53 15.43
C GLY A 326 -12.30 -13.07 16.86
N LEU A 327 -13.36 -12.26 17.04
CA LEU A 327 -13.82 -11.80 18.36
C LEU A 327 -14.22 -12.94 19.30
N LYS A 328 -14.84 -13.99 18.78
CA LYS A 328 -15.20 -15.17 19.58
C LYS A 328 -13.97 -15.98 20.04
N LEU A 329 -12.88 -15.92 19.30
CA LEU A 329 -11.62 -16.59 19.65
C LEU A 329 -10.75 -15.78 20.62
N VAL A 330 -11.00 -14.47 20.78
CA VAL A 330 -10.28 -13.67 21.80
C VAL A 330 -10.77 -13.98 23.19
N LYS A 331 -9.84 -14.20 24.14
CA LYS A 331 -10.12 -14.29 25.58
C LYS A 331 -10.72 -13.00 26.11
N ASP A 332 -11.50 -13.08 27.22
CA ASP A 332 -11.92 -11.88 27.94
C ASP A 332 -10.69 -11.07 28.39
N GLY A 333 -10.66 -9.77 28.07
CA GLY A 333 -9.54 -8.90 28.32
C GLY A 333 -8.40 -8.97 27.28
N GLY A 334 -8.45 -9.92 26.32
CA GLY A 334 -7.50 -10.04 25.21
C GLY A 334 -7.69 -8.98 24.14
N PHE A 335 -6.95 -9.10 23.01
CA PHE A 335 -6.89 -8.07 21.98
C PHE A 335 -7.24 -8.60 20.58
N LEU A 336 -7.94 -7.77 19.82
CA LEU A 336 -8.15 -7.94 18.38
C LEU A 336 -7.42 -6.83 17.64
N ALA A 337 -6.53 -7.18 16.71
CA ALA A 337 -6.02 -6.29 15.68
C ALA A 337 -6.72 -6.64 14.37
N THR A 338 -7.36 -5.67 13.72
CA THR A 338 -8.10 -5.91 12.48
C THR A 338 -7.95 -4.78 11.51
N CYS A 339 -7.81 -5.10 10.23
CA CYS A 339 -7.62 -4.08 9.21
C CYS A 339 -8.43 -4.32 7.92
N SER A 340 -8.48 -3.27 7.12
CA SER A 340 -8.96 -3.29 5.75
C SER A 340 -8.06 -2.43 4.87
N CYS A 341 -7.49 -3.04 3.82
CA CYS A 341 -6.75 -2.35 2.78
C CYS A 341 -7.61 -2.00 1.56
N SER A 342 -8.93 -2.17 1.64
CA SER A 342 -9.86 -1.83 0.55
C SER A 342 -10.19 -0.34 0.56
N HIS A 343 -9.86 0.39 -0.51
CA HIS A 343 -10.24 1.79 -0.68
C HIS A 343 -11.76 2.00 -0.53
N PHE A 344 -12.59 1.17 -1.17
CA PHE A 344 -14.06 1.26 -1.11
C PHE A 344 -14.68 0.81 0.21
N MET A 345 -13.90 0.27 1.14
CA MET A 345 -14.32 0.01 2.52
C MET A 345 -13.96 1.23 3.35
N GLU A 346 -14.78 2.27 3.24
CA GLU A 346 -14.58 3.55 3.91
C GLU A 346 -14.54 3.40 5.44
N TYR A 347 -13.96 4.39 6.13
CA TYR A 347 -13.76 4.37 7.57
C TYR A 347 -15.05 4.09 8.35
N GLU A 348 -16.12 4.86 8.09
CA GLU A 348 -17.40 4.72 8.80
C GLU A 348 -18.04 3.35 8.55
N LEU A 349 -17.94 2.85 7.31
CA LEU A 349 -18.48 1.56 6.93
C LEU A 349 -17.71 0.42 7.63
N PHE A 350 -16.40 0.48 7.69
CA PHE A 350 -15.57 -0.51 8.37
C PHE A 350 -15.83 -0.51 9.87
N THR A 351 -15.86 0.66 10.52
CA THR A 351 -16.18 0.83 11.93
C THR A 351 -17.57 0.26 12.29
N LYS A 352 -18.58 0.59 11.47
CA LYS A 352 -19.92 0.05 11.62
C LYS A 352 -19.95 -1.48 11.50
N THR A 353 -19.20 -2.03 10.56
CA THR A 353 -19.11 -3.48 10.30
C THR A 353 -18.51 -4.21 11.51
N ILE A 354 -17.39 -3.70 12.06
CA ILE A 354 -16.78 -4.25 13.28
C ILE A 354 -17.75 -4.17 14.47
N GLY A 355 -18.41 -3.03 14.66
CA GLY A 355 -19.40 -2.87 15.72
C GLY A 355 -20.58 -3.83 15.61
N GLN A 356 -21.02 -4.19 14.39
CA GLN A 356 -22.02 -5.23 14.17
C GLN A 356 -21.50 -6.62 14.52
N ALA A 357 -20.26 -6.93 14.15
CA ALA A 357 -19.60 -8.20 14.50
C ALA A 357 -19.48 -8.36 16.03
N ALA A 358 -19.06 -7.31 16.73
CA ALA A 358 -18.93 -7.31 18.19
C ALA A 358 -20.26 -7.58 18.90
N ARG A 359 -21.34 -6.90 18.48
CA ARG A 359 -22.69 -7.18 19.03
C ARG A 359 -23.12 -8.63 18.80
N SER A 360 -22.87 -9.16 17.61
CA SER A 360 -23.21 -10.56 17.29
C SER A 360 -22.33 -11.58 18.04
N ALA A 361 -21.13 -11.19 18.46
CA ALA A 361 -20.23 -12.00 19.27
C ALA A 361 -20.49 -11.87 20.78
N HIS A 362 -21.42 -11.00 21.21
CA HIS A 362 -21.65 -10.63 22.61
C HIS A 362 -20.37 -10.10 23.28
N LYS A 363 -19.63 -9.23 22.57
CA LYS A 363 -18.37 -8.63 23.01
C LYS A 363 -18.49 -7.12 23.05
N ARG A 364 -17.80 -6.52 24.01
CA ARG A 364 -17.58 -5.06 24.10
C ARG A 364 -16.16 -4.75 23.72
N LEU A 365 -15.97 -3.68 22.94
CA LEU A 365 -14.67 -3.27 22.42
C LEU A 365 -14.23 -1.95 23.06
N ARG A 366 -12.99 -1.93 23.58
CA ARG A 366 -12.30 -0.69 23.94
C ARG A 366 -11.27 -0.42 22.87
N GLN A 367 -11.41 0.67 22.11
CA GLN A 367 -10.42 1.05 21.12
C GLN A 367 -9.11 1.45 21.82
N VAL A 368 -8.04 0.75 21.49
CA VAL A 368 -6.68 1.04 21.96
C VAL A 368 -5.97 1.97 20.99
N GLU A 369 -6.03 1.62 19.69
CA GLU A 369 -5.43 2.42 18.63
C GLU A 369 -6.29 2.39 17.37
N TYR A 370 -6.20 3.49 16.62
CA TYR A 370 -6.56 3.56 15.21
C TYR A 370 -5.34 4.06 14.44
N ARG A 371 -5.01 3.36 13.36
CA ARG A 371 -3.84 3.62 12.54
C ARG A 371 -4.19 3.51 11.06
N THR A 372 -3.35 4.11 10.23
CA THR A 372 -3.44 4.04 8.77
C THR A 372 -2.16 3.38 8.21
N GLN A 373 -1.91 3.54 6.93
CA GLN A 373 -0.66 3.13 6.30
C GLN A 373 0.54 3.86 6.91
N ALA A 374 1.72 3.24 6.79
CA ALA A 374 2.97 3.82 7.25
C ALA A 374 3.24 5.18 6.59
N PRO A 375 3.93 6.12 7.27
CA PRO A 375 4.15 7.48 6.78
C PRO A 375 4.88 7.58 5.43
N ASP A 376 5.65 6.57 5.04
CA ASP A 376 6.27 6.48 3.71
C ASP A 376 5.26 6.22 2.57
N HIS A 377 4.01 5.94 2.92
CA HIS A 377 2.85 5.91 2.03
C HIS A 377 1.94 7.10 2.34
N PRO A 378 2.38 8.34 2.06
CA PRO A 378 1.68 9.53 2.53
C PRO A 378 0.25 9.62 2.01
N ILE A 379 -0.65 10.11 2.87
CA ILE A 379 -2.02 10.43 2.50
C ILE A 379 -2.03 11.86 1.99
N LEU A 380 -2.31 12.05 0.71
CA LEU A 380 -2.47 13.38 0.12
C LEU A 380 -3.90 13.87 0.38
N TRP A 381 -4.03 14.91 1.22
CA TRP A 381 -5.33 15.57 1.43
C TRP A 381 -5.85 16.13 0.11
N ALA A 382 -7.11 15.95 -0.17
CA ALA A 382 -7.77 16.19 -1.46
C ALA A 382 -7.52 15.10 -2.54
N SER A 383 -6.96 13.95 -2.18
CA SER A 383 -6.86 12.76 -3.05
C SER A 383 -7.25 11.53 -2.23
N ASP A 384 -8.53 11.21 -2.23
CA ASP A 384 -9.10 10.11 -1.44
C ASP A 384 -8.46 8.76 -1.78
N GLU A 385 -7.95 8.61 -3.01
CA GLU A 385 -7.30 7.39 -3.49
C GLU A 385 -6.01 7.07 -2.72
N SER A 386 -5.37 8.05 -2.13
CA SER A 386 -4.16 7.85 -1.32
C SER A 386 -4.45 7.26 0.06
N TYR A 387 -5.71 7.32 0.54
CA TYR A 387 -6.14 6.77 1.81
C TYR A 387 -6.85 5.43 1.63
N TYR A 388 -6.21 4.34 1.99
CA TYR A 388 -6.77 3.00 1.74
C TYR A 388 -6.68 2.04 2.93
N LEU A 389 -5.75 2.23 3.87
CA LEU A 389 -5.53 1.31 4.98
C LEU A 389 -6.18 1.83 6.27
N LYS A 390 -7.03 1.02 6.87
CA LYS A 390 -7.65 1.22 8.19
C LYS A 390 -7.23 0.05 9.06
N PHE A 391 -6.58 0.34 10.19
CA PHE A 391 -6.10 -0.65 11.15
C PHE A 391 -6.55 -0.27 12.55
N TYR A 392 -7.20 -1.20 13.23
CA TYR A 392 -7.66 -1.03 14.61
C TYR A 392 -7.00 -2.04 15.53
N ILE A 393 -6.74 -1.61 16.74
CA ILE A 393 -6.46 -2.47 17.89
C ILE A 393 -7.57 -2.23 18.92
N PHE A 394 -8.25 -3.31 19.33
CA PHE A 394 -9.26 -3.29 20.38
C PHE A 394 -8.88 -4.22 21.52
N GLN A 395 -9.10 -3.78 22.77
CA GLN A 395 -9.30 -4.71 23.87
C GLN A 395 -10.72 -5.28 23.80
N VAL A 396 -10.83 -6.58 23.94
CA VAL A 396 -12.09 -7.33 23.83
C VAL A 396 -12.53 -7.77 25.21
N CYS A 397 -13.75 -7.40 25.61
CA CYS A 397 -14.34 -7.79 26.88
C CYS A 397 -15.65 -8.54 26.64
N ASP A 398 -15.93 -9.56 27.47
CA ASP A 398 -17.20 -10.26 27.42
C ASP A 398 -18.34 -9.35 27.85
N GLU A 399 -19.49 -9.43 27.17
CA GLU A 399 -20.72 -8.76 27.62
C GLU A 399 -21.32 -9.59 28.75
N LYS A 400 -21.31 -9.01 29.96
CA LYS A 400 -21.88 -9.64 31.16
C LYS A 400 -23.33 -9.24 31.32
#